data_1c7f99e08eadbe9e410925f58d38db97
#
_entry.id   1c7f99e08eadbe9e410925f58d38db97
#
_cell.length_a   1.000
_cell.length_b   1.000
_cell.length_c   1.000
_cell.angle_alpha   90.00
_cell.angle_beta   90.00
_cell.angle_gamma   90.00
#
_symmetry.space_group_name_H-M   'P 1'
#
loop_
_entity.id
_entity.type
_entity.pdbx_description
1 polymer ?
#
loop_
_entity_poly.entity_id
_entity_poly.type
_entity_poly.pdbx_seq_one_letter_code
_entity_poly.pdbx_strand_id
1 'polypeptide(L)'
;MKVGMIGLGRMGEGMSRRLIANGHEVWGYRNNYKKAEEQYEKGYISGCTTSIESLVTMIHNHKDVSDRKPGVFMMVVPAETVEDTLNDLLRYCSEGDIIIDHGNSNFKDSRKRA
;
A
#
# COMPACT_ATOMS: atom_id res chain seq x y z
N MET A 1 -9.53 -7.87 -5.34
CA MET A 1 -9.37 -6.62 -4.62
C MET A 1 -8.00 -6.04 -4.92
N LYS A 2 -7.90 -4.73 -4.96
CA LYS A 2 -6.65 -4.05 -5.23
C LYS A 2 -6.12 -3.45 -3.94
N VAL A 3 -4.88 -3.78 -3.59
CA VAL A 3 -4.28 -3.37 -2.32
C VAL A 3 -2.99 -2.62 -2.58
N GLY A 4 -2.80 -1.51 -1.87
CA GLY A 4 -1.54 -0.77 -1.88
C GLY A 4 -0.66 -1.25 -0.74
N MET A 5 0.53 -1.70 -1.05
CA MET A 5 1.47 -2.20 -0.05
C MET A 5 2.63 -1.22 0.09
N ILE A 6 2.76 -0.63 1.25
CA ILE A 6 3.85 0.32 1.53
C ILE A 6 4.87 -0.37 2.40
N GLY A 7 6.06 -0.53 1.85
CA GLY A 7 7.10 -1.29 2.50
C GLY A 7 7.13 -2.71 1.98
N LEU A 8 8.13 -3.00 1.17
CA LEU A 8 8.25 -4.30 0.52
C LEU A 8 9.48 -5.05 1.03
N GLY A 9 9.75 -4.94 2.32
CA GLY A 9 10.76 -5.76 2.95
C GLY A 9 10.27 -7.19 3.05
N ARG A 10 10.94 -7.99 3.87
CA ARG A 10 10.63 -9.41 3.96
C ARG A 10 9.16 -9.67 4.28
N MET A 11 8.62 -8.94 5.26
CA MET A 11 7.24 -9.16 5.67
C MET A 11 6.25 -8.68 4.61
N GLY A 12 6.49 -7.48 4.07
CA GLY A 12 5.62 -6.95 3.03
C GLY A 12 5.61 -7.81 1.79
N GLU A 13 6.77 -8.33 1.41
CA GLU A 13 6.85 -9.24 0.28
C GLU A 13 6.06 -10.52 0.55
N GLY A 14 6.21 -11.09 1.73
CA GLY A 14 5.47 -12.31 2.08
C GLY A 14 3.98 -12.11 2.04
N MET A 15 3.51 -10.99 2.57
CA MET A 15 2.09 -10.68 2.56
C MET A 15 1.58 -10.45 1.13
N SER A 16 2.39 -9.77 0.31
CA SER A 16 2.02 -9.52 -1.08
C SER A 16 1.86 -10.83 -1.85
N ARG A 17 2.80 -11.73 -1.64
CA ARG A 17 2.73 -13.03 -2.33
C ARG A 17 1.49 -13.81 -1.94
N ARG A 18 1.11 -13.76 -0.66
CA ARG A 18 -0.11 -14.41 -0.20
C ARG A 18 -1.36 -13.81 -0.83
N LEU A 19 -1.40 -12.49 -0.88
CA LEU A 19 -2.57 -11.81 -1.45
C LEU A 19 -2.71 -12.16 -2.92
N ILE A 20 -1.62 -12.17 -3.66
CA ILE A 20 -1.65 -12.53 -5.07
C ILE A 20 -2.09 -13.97 -5.25
N ALA A 21 -1.62 -14.86 -4.39
CA ALA A 21 -2.02 -16.27 -4.47
C ALA A 21 -3.51 -16.45 -4.23
N ASN A 22 -4.13 -15.50 -3.54
CA ASN A 22 -5.56 -15.53 -3.27
C ASN A 22 -6.38 -14.70 -4.25
N GLY A 23 -5.77 -14.29 -5.35
CA GLY A 23 -6.50 -13.62 -6.42
C GLY A 23 -6.59 -12.10 -6.29
N HIS A 24 -5.85 -11.51 -5.36
CA HIS A 24 -5.85 -10.06 -5.20
C HIS A 24 -4.74 -9.44 -6.01
N GLU A 25 -4.88 -8.15 -6.29
CA GLU A 25 -3.89 -7.38 -6.99
C GLU A 25 -3.16 -6.51 -5.98
N VAL A 26 -1.83 -6.53 -6.00
CA VAL A 26 -1.02 -5.78 -5.04
C VAL A 26 -0.11 -4.82 -5.78
N TRP A 27 -0.23 -3.54 -5.44
CA TRP A 27 0.65 -2.50 -5.97
C TRP A 27 1.55 -2.05 -4.83
N GLY A 28 2.85 -2.06 -5.06
CA GLY A 28 3.80 -1.86 -4.00
C GLY A 28 4.63 -0.59 -4.14
N TYR A 29 5.06 -0.07 -3.02
CA TYR A 29 5.98 1.06 -2.96
C TYR A 29 7.02 0.80 -1.90
N ARG A 30 8.27 1.13 -2.23
CA ARG A 30 9.37 1.13 -1.26
C ARG A 30 10.39 2.16 -1.74
N ASN A 31 11.23 2.61 -0.81
CA ASN A 31 12.23 3.63 -1.12
C ASN A 31 13.18 3.20 -2.22
N ASN A 32 13.56 1.93 -2.23
CA ASN A 32 14.45 1.43 -3.26
C ASN A 32 13.63 0.90 -4.42
N TYR A 33 13.39 1.76 -5.38
CA TYR A 33 12.55 1.41 -6.53
C TYR A 33 13.11 0.23 -7.32
N LYS A 34 14.42 0.16 -7.43
CA LYS A 34 15.06 -0.93 -8.17
C LYS A 34 14.71 -2.29 -7.58
N LYS A 35 14.69 -2.38 -6.25
CA LYS A 35 14.30 -3.62 -5.60
C LYS A 35 12.82 -3.90 -5.76
N ALA A 36 12.01 -2.85 -5.82
CA ALA A 36 10.59 -3.03 -6.08
C ALA A 36 10.37 -3.59 -7.48
N GLU A 37 11.13 -3.11 -8.47
CA GLU A 37 11.05 -3.66 -9.81
C GLU A 37 11.42 -5.13 -9.85
N GLU A 38 12.46 -5.52 -9.10
CA GLU A 38 12.86 -6.92 -9.03
C GLU A 38 11.74 -7.78 -8.48
N GLN A 39 11.06 -7.29 -7.46
CA GLN A 39 9.94 -8.01 -6.88
C GLN A 39 8.79 -8.13 -7.87
N TYR A 40 8.57 -7.10 -8.64
CA TYR A 40 7.55 -7.13 -9.68
C TYR A 40 7.90 -8.17 -10.75
N GLU A 41 9.15 -8.20 -11.17
CA GLU A 41 9.58 -9.16 -12.20
C GLU A 41 9.48 -10.60 -11.72
N LYS A 42 9.65 -10.82 -10.43
CA LYS A 42 9.50 -12.15 -9.85
C LYS A 42 8.03 -12.54 -9.62
N GLY A 43 7.11 -11.63 -9.87
CA GLY A 43 5.71 -11.89 -9.67
C GLY A 43 5.24 -11.78 -8.24
N TYR A 44 6.04 -11.19 -7.37
CA TYR A 44 5.67 -11.05 -5.96
C TYR A 44 4.69 -9.91 -5.72
N ILE A 45 4.63 -8.98 -6.64
CA ILE A 45 3.66 -7.88 -6.62
C ILE A 45 3.13 -7.70 -8.03
N SER A 46 1.94 -7.11 -8.14
CA SER A 46 1.29 -6.89 -9.44
C SER A 46 1.90 -5.71 -10.18
N GLY A 47 2.47 -4.78 -9.45
CA GLY A 47 3.14 -3.64 -10.03
C GLY A 47 3.79 -2.82 -8.93
N CYS A 48 4.62 -1.86 -9.32
CA CYS A 48 5.30 -1.01 -8.36
C CYS A 48 5.15 0.46 -8.78
N THR A 49 5.31 1.34 -7.80
CA THR A 49 5.21 2.77 -8.03
C THR A 49 6.43 3.47 -7.45
N THR A 50 6.63 4.72 -7.89
CA THR A 50 7.81 5.49 -7.48
C THR A 50 7.55 6.38 -6.27
N SER A 51 6.31 6.52 -5.86
CA SER A 51 5.97 7.39 -4.73
C SER A 51 4.66 6.94 -4.11
N ILE A 52 4.41 7.44 -2.90
CA ILE A 52 3.15 7.16 -2.23
C ILE A 52 2.00 7.80 -2.98
N GLU A 53 2.22 9.00 -3.51
CA GLU A 53 1.19 9.65 -4.33
C GLU A 53 0.80 8.80 -5.52
N SER A 54 1.79 8.26 -6.22
CA SER A 54 1.52 7.40 -7.38
C SER A 54 0.79 6.14 -6.96
N LEU A 55 1.14 5.60 -5.79
CA LEU A 55 0.48 4.40 -5.28
C LEU A 55 -0.99 4.66 -5.02
N VAL A 56 -1.30 5.77 -4.35
CA VAL A 56 -2.69 6.11 -4.05
C VAL A 56 -3.46 6.32 -5.34
N THR A 57 -2.86 7.02 -6.30
CA THR A 57 -3.49 7.24 -7.61
C THR A 57 -3.80 5.92 -8.30
N MET A 58 -2.87 4.99 -8.25
CA MET A 58 -3.05 3.69 -8.90
C MET A 58 -4.17 2.90 -8.24
N ILE A 59 -4.24 2.92 -6.92
CA ILE A 59 -5.29 2.22 -6.19
C ILE A 59 -6.65 2.83 -6.47
N HIS A 60 -6.71 4.15 -6.63
CA HIS A 60 -7.94 4.87 -6.91
C HIS A 60 -8.16 5.11 -8.41
N ASN A 61 -7.54 4.30 -9.24
CA ASN A 61 -7.60 4.51 -10.68
C ASN A 61 -8.97 4.15 -11.23
N HIS A 62 -9.90 5.07 -11.12
CA HIS A 62 -11.26 4.93 -11.61
C HIS A 62 -11.55 6.06 -12.58
N LYS A 63 -12.23 5.74 -13.65
CA LYS A 63 -12.61 6.74 -14.64
C LYS A 63 -13.76 7.59 -14.16
N ASP A 64 -14.59 7.02 -13.34
CA ASP A 64 -15.77 7.70 -12.83
C ASP A 64 -15.66 7.79 -11.32
N VAL A 65 -15.64 9.01 -10.81
CA VAL A 65 -15.50 9.24 -9.38
C VAL A 65 -16.65 8.61 -8.59
N SER A 66 -17.84 8.57 -9.18
CA SER A 66 -19.00 8.01 -8.50
C SER A 66 -18.87 6.50 -8.27
N ASP A 67 -18.06 5.82 -9.05
CA ASP A 67 -17.82 4.39 -8.89
C ASP A 67 -16.62 4.08 -8.02
N ARG A 68 -16.00 5.09 -7.48
CA ARG A 68 -14.78 4.94 -6.71
C ARG A 68 -15.04 4.17 -5.42
N LYS A 69 -14.32 3.09 -5.24
CA LYS A 69 -14.40 2.31 -4.03
C LYS A 69 -13.29 2.70 -3.07
N PRO A 70 -13.48 2.51 -1.78
CA PRO A 70 -12.40 2.77 -0.82
C PRO A 70 -11.18 1.96 -1.15
N GLY A 71 -10.03 2.58 -1.04
CA GLY A 71 -8.76 1.90 -1.21
C GLY A 71 -8.32 1.24 0.07
N VAL A 72 -7.54 0.17 -0.06
CA VAL A 72 -6.96 -0.50 1.10
C VAL A 72 -5.45 -0.39 0.99
N PHE A 73 -4.83 0.17 2.01
CA PHE A 73 -3.40 0.38 2.06
C PHE A 73 -2.82 -0.29 3.29
N MET A 74 -1.78 -1.09 3.09
CA MET A 74 -1.11 -1.76 4.20
C MET A 74 0.27 -1.16 4.36
N MET A 75 0.58 -0.73 5.59
CA MET A 75 1.90 -0.19 5.92
C MET A 75 2.71 -1.25 6.65
N VAL A 76 3.81 -1.64 6.06
CA VAL A 76 4.71 -2.61 6.66
C VAL A 76 6.11 -1.99 6.67
N VAL A 77 6.28 -1.01 7.54
CA VAL A 77 7.50 -0.22 7.62
C VAL A 77 8.02 -0.24 9.06
N PRO A 78 9.30 0.08 9.27
CA PRO A 78 9.85 0.14 10.62
C PRO A 78 9.09 1.12 11.50
N ALA A 79 9.05 0.83 12.79
CA ALA A 79 8.30 1.64 13.74
C ALA A 79 8.66 3.12 13.69
N GLU A 80 9.94 3.40 13.52
CA GLU A 80 10.42 4.79 13.52
C GLU A 80 9.97 5.59 12.31
N THR A 81 9.49 4.93 11.27
CA THR A 81 9.04 5.63 10.06
C THR A 81 7.52 5.59 9.89
N VAL A 82 6.81 4.93 10.81
CA VAL A 82 5.36 4.78 10.67
C VAL A 82 4.65 6.13 10.63
N GLU A 83 5.01 7.03 11.54
CA GLU A 83 4.33 8.32 11.64
C GLU A 83 4.51 9.15 10.37
N ASP A 84 5.74 9.22 9.87
CA ASP A 84 6.01 9.99 8.66
C ASP A 84 5.31 9.37 7.45
N THR A 85 5.33 8.06 7.36
CA THR A 85 4.69 7.35 6.27
C THR A 85 3.18 7.55 6.30
N LEU A 86 2.60 7.45 7.49
CA LEU A 86 1.17 7.66 7.65
C LEU A 86 0.76 9.07 7.27
N ASN A 87 1.51 10.08 7.71
CA ASN A 87 1.21 11.45 7.38
C ASN A 87 1.27 11.69 5.88
N ASP A 88 2.26 11.09 5.21
CA ASP A 88 2.40 11.21 3.77
C ASP A 88 1.22 10.53 3.06
N LEU A 89 0.84 9.36 3.52
CA LEU A 89 -0.26 8.61 2.94
C LEU A 89 -1.59 9.35 3.11
N LEU A 90 -1.84 9.89 4.30
CA LEU A 90 -3.07 10.61 4.58
C LEU A 90 -3.23 11.85 3.73
N ARG A 91 -2.14 12.41 3.27
CA ARG A 91 -2.17 13.59 2.41
C ARG A 91 -2.90 13.31 1.10
N TYR A 92 -2.83 12.09 0.63
CA TYR A 92 -3.39 11.72 -0.68
C TYR A 92 -4.63 10.83 -0.58
N CYS A 93 -4.87 10.23 0.56
CA CYS A 93 -6.01 9.33 0.73
C CYS A 93 -7.32 10.08 0.77
N SER A 94 -8.37 9.40 0.38
CA SER A 94 -9.72 9.92 0.43
C SER A 94 -10.44 9.39 1.66
N GLU A 95 -11.50 10.09 2.04
CA GLU A 95 -12.35 9.64 3.14
C GLU A 95 -12.89 8.25 2.81
N GLY A 96 -12.86 7.37 3.79
CA GLY A 96 -13.33 6.02 3.61
C GLY A 96 -12.23 5.02 3.28
N ASP A 97 -11.05 5.51 2.89
CA ASP A 97 -9.94 4.59 2.63
C ASP A 97 -9.52 3.91 3.93
N ILE A 98 -9.05 2.68 3.79
CA ILE A 98 -8.63 1.87 4.93
C ILE A 98 -7.12 1.77 4.94
N ILE A 99 -6.53 2.13 6.07
CA ILE A 99 -5.09 2.03 6.25
C ILE A 99 -4.80 1.07 7.39
N ILE A 100 -4.02 0.05 7.11
CA ILE A 100 -3.67 -0.97 8.08
C ILE A 100 -2.19 -0.89 8.37
N ASP A 101 -1.83 -0.67 9.63
CA ASP A 101 -0.44 -0.71 10.07
C ASP A 101 -0.15 -2.10 10.56
N HIS A 102 0.57 -2.87 9.78
CA HIS A 102 0.85 -4.26 10.11
C HIS A 102 2.29 -4.45 10.59
N GLY A 103 3.00 -3.36 10.79
CA GLY A 103 4.42 -3.47 11.14
C GLY A 103 4.64 -4.05 12.50
N ASN A 104 4.35 -3.29 13.52
CA ASN A 104 4.68 -3.70 14.87
C ASN A 104 3.97 -2.89 15.91
N SER A 105 2.90 -2.26 15.55
CA SER A 105 2.16 -1.50 16.53
C SER A 105 0.77 -2.09 16.66
N ASN A 106 0.14 -1.81 17.78
CA ASN A 106 -1.25 -2.19 17.97
C ASN A 106 -2.15 -1.09 17.44
N PHE A 107 -1.69 -0.48 16.41
CA PHE A 107 -2.39 0.57 15.72
C PHE A 107 -3.72 0.04 15.19
N LYS A 108 -4.72 0.88 15.22
CA LYS A 108 -6.05 0.48 14.80
C LYS A 108 -6.37 1.08 13.45
N ASP A 109 -7.64 1.28 13.21
CA ASP A 109 -8.12 1.78 11.95
C ASP A 109 -7.73 3.25 11.78
N SER A 110 -6.93 3.53 10.78
CA SER A 110 -6.42 4.88 10.53
C SER A 110 -7.45 5.83 9.99
N ARG A 111 -8.60 5.34 9.59
CA ARG A 111 -9.64 6.21 9.06
C ARG A 111 -10.03 7.29 10.05
N LYS A 112 -9.86 7.02 11.32
CA LYS A 112 -10.23 7.98 12.35
C LYS A 112 -9.32 9.20 12.37
N ARG A 113 -8.19 9.11 11.69
CA ARG A 113 -7.25 10.22 11.62
C ARG A 113 -7.45 11.08 10.39
N ALA A 114 -8.17 10.59 9.43
CA ALA A 114 -8.37 11.30 8.16
C ALA A 114 -9.45 12.40 8.23
#